data_656c74e52f9edaebd72e48a2b26714b0
#
_entry.id   656c74e52f9edaebd72e48a2b26714b0
#
_cell.length_a   1.000
_cell.length_b   1.000
_cell.length_c   1.000
_cell.angle_alpha   90.00
_cell.angle_beta   90.00
_cell.angle_gamma   90.00
#
_symmetry.space_group_name_H-M   'P 1'
#
loop_
_entity.id
_entity.type
_entity.pdbx_description
1 polymer ?
#
loop_
_entity_poly.entity_id
_entity_poly.type
_entity_poly.pdbx_seq_one_letter_code
_entity_poly.pdbx_strand_id
1 'polypeptide(L)'
;MLGAYTGTPAPVAPIASPVQPQLLTAQLTHGNHSFGQVYLYAGASPWLYMAVDADGHSGTVHCLVQRADGTTAKAGSVTLDAEGYGSWGGPYPAGTAPVTGVRLTDAHGTVLATATFGRALP
;
A
#
# COMPACT_ATOMS: atom_id res chain seq x y z
N MET A 1 -44.21 25.82 -2.97
CA MET A 1 -43.84 25.30 -2.95
C MET A 1 -43.36 24.87 -3.02
N LEU A 2 -43.11 24.96 -2.90
CA LEU A 2 -42.52 24.39 -2.96
C LEU A 2 -42.09 23.62 -2.91
N GLY A 3 -41.99 23.60 -2.77
CA GLY A 3 -41.40 22.78 -2.77
C GLY A 3 -40.89 22.22 -2.76
N ALA A 4 -40.76 22.34 -2.74
CA ALA A 4 -40.20 21.74 -2.77
C ALA A 4 -39.55 21.28 -2.74
N TYR A 5 -39.29 21.37 -2.83
CA TYR A 5 -38.51 20.76 -2.84
C TYR A 5 -38.16 20.33 -2.33
N THR A 6 -38.39 20.76 -1.96
CA THR A 6 -37.90 20.33 -1.47
C THR A 6 -37.43 19.52 -1.33
N GLY A 7 -37.13 19.26 -1.39
CA GLY A 7 -36.51 18.39 -1.37
C GLY A 7 -35.90 17.74 -1.47
N THR A 8 -35.43 17.62 -1.61
CA THR A 8 -34.69 16.95 -1.72
C THR A 8 -34.03 16.30 -1.61
N PRO A 9 -33.82 16.12 -1.51
CA PRO A 9 -33.05 15.44 -1.40
C PRO A 9 -32.38 14.82 -1.22
N ALA A 10 -32.13 14.63 -1.21
CA ALA A 10 -31.34 14.00 -1.05
C ALA A 10 -30.89 13.23 -0.92
N PRO A 11 -30.74 13.01 -0.90
CA PRO A 11 -30.12 12.17 -0.78
C PRO A 11 -29.52 11.49 -0.69
N VAL A 12 -29.31 11.29 -0.83
CA VAL A 12 -28.61 10.64 -0.78
C VAL A 12 -27.91 10.04 -0.53
N ALA A 13 -27.78 9.80 -0.51
CA ALA A 13 -27.17 9.18 -0.34
C ALA A 13 -26.49 8.71 -0.19
N PRO A 14 -26.19 8.67 -0.21
CA PRO A 14 -25.33 8.11 -0.23
C PRO A 14 -24.87 7.44 0.42
N ILE A 15 -24.71 7.25 0.58
CA ILE A 15 -24.40 6.60 1.21
C ILE A 15 -23.80 5.82 0.84
N ALA A 16 -23.73 5.80 0.25
CA ALA A 16 -23.27 4.85 -0.16
C ALA A 16 -21.98 4.89 -0.56
N SER A 17 -21.23 5.54 -0.42
CA SER A 17 -20.00 5.41 -0.80
C SER A 17 -19.21 5.03 0.20
N PRO A 18 -19.30 3.93 0.58
CA PRO A 18 -18.60 3.46 1.66
C PRO A 18 -17.16 3.49 1.43
N VAL A 19 -16.68 3.13 0.32
CA VAL A 19 -15.24 3.10 0.13
C VAL A 19 -14.82 4.33 -0.60
N GLN A 20 -14.01 5.12 0.06
CA GLN A 20 -13.43 6.27 -0.58
C GLN A 20 -12.10 5.87 -1.15
N PRO A 21 -11.85 6.06 -2.42
CA PRO A 21 -10.54 5.77 -2.98
C PRO A 21 -9.49 6.65 -2.32
N GLN A 22 -8.38 6.05 -1.94
CA GLN A 22 -7.27 6.77 -1.34
C GLN A 22 -5.97 6.28 -1.92
N LEU A 23 -5.07 7.20 -2.18
CA LEU A 23 -3.71 6.85 -2.56
C LEU A 23 -2.81 7.23 -1.40
N LEU A 24 -2.15 6.26 -0.83
CA LEU A 24 -1.24 6.46 0.28
C LEU A 24 0.18 6.23 -0.22
N THR A 25 1.11 6.99 0.30
CA THR A 25 2.51 6.82 -0.05
C THR A 25 3.34 6.72 1.21
N ALA A 26 4.46 6.00 1.10
CA ALA A 26 5.39 5.90 2.21
C ALA A 26 6.76 5.56 1.67
N GLN A 27 7.80 5.92 2.43
CA GLN A 27 9.14 5.54 2.06
C GLN A 27 9.49 4.21 2.67
N LEU A 28 10.19 3.39 1.91
CA LEU A 28 10.82 2.18 2.45
C LEU A 28 12.10 2.60 3.12
N THR A 29 12.23 2.35 4.40
CA THR A 29 13.42 2.77 5.13
C THR A 29 13.93 1.68 6.04
N HIS A 30 15.22 1.76 6.35
CA HIS A 30 15.83 0.94 7.37
C HIS A 30 16.80 1.86 8.11
N GLY A 31 16.45 2.19 9.35
CA GLY A 31 17.18 3.21 10.06
C GLY A 31 17.02 4.54 9.36
N ASN A 32 18.12 5.18 9.04
CA ASN A 32 18.10 6.45 8.32
C ASN A 32 18.24 6.29 6.83
N HIS A 33 18.24 5.08 6.33
CA HIS A 33 18.50 4.84 4.93
C HIS A 33 17.20 4.60 4.18
N SER A 34 17.06 5.26 3.03
CA SER A 34 15.88 5.10 2.19
C SER A 34 16.13 4.01 1.16
N PHE A 35 15.19 3.09 1.02
CA PHE A 35 15.26 2.00 0.06
C PHE A 35 14.21 2.12 -1.02
N GLY A 36 13.55 3.26 -1.14
CA GLY A 36 12.57 3.48 -2.18
C GLY A 36 11.23 3.96 -1.64
N GLN A 37 10.21 3.79 -2.47
CA GLN A 37 8.88 4.30 -2.17
C GLN A 37 7.82 3.28 -2.46
N VAL A 38 6.73 3.37 -1.75
CA VAL A 38 5.57 2.51 -1.92
C VAL A 38 4.34 3.38 -2.09
N TYR A 39 3.48 2.99 -3.02
CA TYR A 39 2.22 3.65 -3.29
C TYR A 39 1.12 2.60 -3.15
N LEU A 40 0.15 2.88 -2.29
CA LEU A 40 -0.95 1.98 -2.04
C LEU A 40 -2.24 2.66 -2.44
N TYR A 41 -2.98 2.04 -3.34
CA TYR A 41 -4.30 2.51 -3.70
C TYR A 41 -5.32 1.66 -2.94
N ALA A 42 -6.07 2.29 -2.07
CA ALA A 42 -7.08 1.62 -1.30
C ALA A 42 -8.44 2.03 -1.83
N GLY A 43 -9.08 1.16 -2.53
CA GLY A 43 -10.37 1.41 -3.13
C GLY A 43 -11.03 0.10 -3.48
N ALA A 44 -11.95 0.13 -4.43
CA ALA A 44 -12.67 -1.07 -4.80
C ALA A 44 -11.79 -2.14 -5.42
N SER A 45 -10.74 -1.71 -6.12
CA SER A 45 -9.78 -2.64 -6.72
C SER A 45 -8.40 -2.26 -6.23
N PRO A 46 -8.05 -2.65 -5.03
CA PRO A 46 -6.80 -2.20 -4.43
C PRO A 46 -5.57 -2.74 -5.13
N TRP A 47 -4.54 -1.91 -5.23
CA TRP A 47 -3.27 -2.31 -5.80
C TRP A 47 -2.14 -1.60 -5.08
N LEU A 48 -0.94 -2.13 -5.29
CA LEU A 48 0.27 -1.64 -4.66
C LEU A 48 1.32 -1.47 -5.73
N TYR A 49 2.06 -0.37 -5.68
CA TYR A 49 3.21 -0.17 -6.54
C TYR A 49 4.40 0.18 -5.67
N MET A 50 5.55 -0.40 -5.99
CA MET A 50 6.73 -0.18 -5.19
C MET A 50 7.90 0.05 -6.12
N ALA A 51 8.67 1.09 -5.84
CA ALA A 51 9.92 1.37 -6.53
C ALA A 51 11.03 1.20 -5.51
N VAL A 52 11.94 0.27 -5.79
CA VAL A 52 12.98 -0.11 -4.85
C VAL A 52 14.33 0.37 -5.34
N ASP A 53 15.08 0.96 -4.42
CA ASP A 53 16.46 1.38 -4.65
C ASP A 53 17.24 0.84 -3.46
N ALA A 54 17.67 -0.40 -3.57
CA ALA A 54 18.36 -1.09 -2.48
C ALA A 54 19.83 -1.24 -2.85
N ASP A 55 20.54 -0.13 -2.77
CA ASP A 55 21.94 -0.08 -3.15
C ASP A 55 22.73 -1.17 -2.47
N GLY A 56 23.50 -1.89 -3.23
CA GLY A 56 24.29 -2.99 -2.70
C GLY A 56 23.58 -4.32 -2.67
N HIS A 57 22.31 -4.37 -3.01
CA HIS A 57 21.56 -5.62 -3.09
C HIS A 57 21.23 -5.94 -4.53
N SER A 58 21.09 -7.21 -4.84
CA SER A 58 20.66 -7.64 -6.15
C SER A 58 19.86 -8.92 -5.96
N GLY A 59 19.20 -9.37 -7.02
CA GLY A 59 18.41 -10.59 -6.96
C GLY A 59 16.98 -10.30 -6.53
N THR A 60 16.28 -11.32 -6.10
CA THR A 60 14.86 -11.20 -5.83
C THR A 60 14.60 -10.83 -4.39
N VAL A 61 13.74 -9.83 -4.20
CA VAL A 61 13.25 -9.46 -2.87
C VAL A 61 11.72 -9.61 -2.88
N HIS A 62 11.16 -9.76 -1.70
CA HIS A 62 9.74 -10.03 -1.55
C HIS A 62 9.05 -8.87 -0.85
N CYS A 63 7.84 -8.57 -1.32
CA CYS A 63 7.03 -7.52 -0.76
C CYS A 63 5.91 -8.16 0.05
N LEU A 64 5.83 -7.81 1.32
CA LEU A 64 4.77 -8.29 2.20
C LEU A 64 3.95 -7.10 2.66
N VAL A 65 2.63 -7.24 2.61
CA VAL A 65 1.76 -6.23 3.21
C VAL A 65 1.55 -6.58 4.67
N GLN A 66 1.52 -5.56 5.51
CA GLN A 66 1.25 -5.70 6.93
C GLN A 66 -0.09 -5.09 7.24
N ARG A 67 -0.87 -5.75 8.06
CA ARG A 67 -2.21 -5.29 8.41
C ARG A 67 -2.29 -4.88 9.87
N ALA A 68 -3.32 -4.12 10.18
CA ALA A 68 -3.52 -3.61 11.52
C ALA A 68 -3.68 -4.71 12.58
N ASP A 69 -4.13 -5.89 12.16
CA ASP A 69 -4.30 -7.02 13.09
C ASP A 69 -3.02 -7.82 13.28
N GLY A 70 -1.91 -7.36 12.73
CA GLY A 70 -0.63 -8.05 12.87
C GLY A 70 -0.35 -9.11 11.83
N THR A 71 -1.31 -9.39 10.95
CA THR A 71 -1.06 -10.39 9.90
C THR A 71 -0.27 -9.79 8.76
N THR A 72 0.42 -10.65 8.02
CA THR A 72 1.16 -10.25 6.83
C THR A 72 0.78 -11.20 5.70
N ALA A 73 0.94 -10.71 4.46
CA ALA A 73 0.72 -11.54 3.30
C ALA A 73 1.65 -11.09 2.20
N LYS A 74 2.14 -12.04 1.42
CA LYS A 74 3.02 -11.71 0.32
C LYS A 74 2.21 -11.09 -0.81
N ALA A 75 2.62 -9.93 -1.25
CA ALA A 75 1.98 -9.25 -2.37
C ALA A 75 2.67 -9.56 -3.69
N GLY A 76 3.99 -9.63 -3.68
CA GLY A 76 4.72 -9.89 -4.91
C GLY A 76 6.21 -9.95 -4.68
N SER A 77 6.95 -9.98 -5.76
CA SER A 77 8.40 -10.04 -5.74
C SER A 77 8.97 -9.04 -6.73
N VAL A 78 10.14 -8.51 -6.38
CA VAL A 78 10.85 -7.57 -7.23
C VAL A 78 12.21 -8.16 -7.52
N THR A 79 12.61 -8.15 -8.79
CA THR A 79 13.97 -8.54 -9.15
C THR A 79 14.79 -7.27 -9.29
N LEU A 80 15.80 -7.12 -8.46
CA LEU A 80 16.67 -5.97 -8.47
C LEU A 80 17.78 -6.18 -9.48
N ASP A 81 18.16 -5.12 -10.18
CA ASP A 81 19.28 -5.19 -11.11
C ASP A 81 20.60 -5.06 -10.37
N ALA A 82 21.68 -4.92 -11.10
CA ALA A 82 23.01 -4.88 -10.51
C ALA A 82 23.23 -3.68 -9.62
N GLU A 83 22.48 -2.61 -9.84
CA GLU A 83 22.57 -1.42 -9.00
C GLU A 83 21.56 -1.44 -7.86
N GLY A 84 20.72 -2.42 -7.77
CA GLY A 84 19.74 -2.51 -6.71
C GLY A 84 18.41 -1.89 -7.03
N TYR A 85 18.14 -1.57 -8.29
CA TYR A 85 16.88 -0.95 -8.70
C TYR A 85 15.88 -1.99 -9.18
N GLY A 86 14.65 -1.80 -8.86
CA GLY A 86 13.58 -2.62 -9.39
C GLY A 86 12.24 -2.02 -9.02
N SER A 87 11.18 -2.50 -9.65
CA SER A 87 9.84 -2.05 -9.33
C SER A 87 8.85 -3.17 -9.53
N TRP A 88 7.72 -3.05 -8.89
CA TRP A 88 6.66 -4.02 -9.02
C TRP A 88 5.34 -3.31 -8.75
N GLY A 89 4.33 -3.74 -9.47
CA GLY A 89 2.99 -3.22 -9.23
C GLY A 89 1.96 -4.28 -9.51
N GLY A 90 0.90 -4.27 -8.75
CA GLY A 90 -0.18 -5.21 -8.95
C GLY A 90 -1.16 -5.22 -7.79
N PRO A 91 -2.18 -6.06 -7.87
CA PRO A 91 -3.12 -6.19 -6.78
C PRO A 91 -2.44 -6.85 -5.59
N TYR A 92 -2.96 -6.61 -4.40
CA TYR A 92 -2.46 -7.28 -3.21
C TYR A 92 -3.61 -8.00 -2.51
N PRO A 93 -3.29 -9.02 -1.69
CA PRO A 93 -4.35 -9.79 -1.05
C PRO A 93 -5.19 -8.90 -0.14
N ALA A 94 -6.48 -8.90 -0.37
CA ALA A 94 -7.39 -8.19 0.48
C ALA A 94 -7.54 -9.00 1.77
N GLY A 95 -7.72 -8.33 2.87
CA GLY A 95 -7.98 -8.98 4.13
C GLY A 95 -9.08 -8.26 4.84
N THR A 96 -9.41 -8.72 6.03
CA THR A 96 -10.44 -8.06 6.80
C THR A 96 -9.92 -6.83 7.52
N ALA A 97 -8.62 -6.77 7.75
CA ALA A 97 -8.02 -5.62 8.41
C ALA A 97 -7.31 -4.74 7.39
N PRO A 98 -7.27 -3.43 7.61
CA PRO A 98 -6.61 -2.53 6.67
C PRO A 98 -5.10 -2.74 6.66
N VAL A 99 -4.49 -2.41 5.52
CA VAL A 99 -3.05 -2.46 5.38
C VAL A 99 -2.45 -1.21 6.03
N THR A 100 -1.49 -1.42 6.90
CA THR A 100 -0.83 -0.33 7.61
C THR A 100 0.60 -0.12 7.15
N GLY A 101 1.16 -1.07 6.43
CA GLY A 101 2.53 -0.93 5.98
C GLY A 101 2.94 -2.05 5.04
N VAL A 102 4.19 -1.97 4.63
CA VAL A 102 4.80 -2.91 3.71
C VAL A 102 6.18 -3.27 4.24
N ARG A 103 6.56 -4.50 4.08
CA ARG A 103 7.88 -4.98 4.47
C ARG A 103 8.56 -5.57 3.26
N LEU A 104 9.81 -5.20 3.06
CA LEU A 104 10.63 -5.76 1.99
C LEU A 104 11.61 -6.73 2.61
N THR A 105 11.63 -7.96 2.12
CA THR A 105 12.52 -8.99 2.66
C THR A 105 13.36 -9.60 1.52
N ASP A 106 14.51 -10.14 1.89
CA ASP A 106 15.32 -10.86 0.93
C ASP A 106 14.85 -12.32 0.83
N ALA A 107 15.58 -13.12 0.07
CA ALA A 107 15.20 -14.51 -0.15
C ALA A 107 15.23 -15.36 1.13
N HIS A 108 15.94 -14.91 2.14
CA HIS A 108 16.04 -15.63 3.40
C HIS A 108 15.05 -15.13 4.45
N GLY A 109 14.22 -14.18 4.10
CA GLY A 109 13.27 -13.61 5.04
C GLY A 109 13.80 -12.48 5.90
N THR A 110 15.04 -12.06 5.65
CA THR A 110 15.60 -10.94 6.38
C THR A 110 14.92 -9.65 5.93
N VAL A 111 14.47 -8.85 6.89
CA VAL A 111 13.81 -7.59 6.57
C VAL A 111 14.86 -6.58 6.12
N LEU A 112 14.70 -6.08 4.90
CA LEU A 112 15.60 -5.08 4.36
C LEU A 112 15.10 -3.68 4.63
N ALA A 113 13.80 -3.48 4.58
CA ALA A 113 13.22 -2.16 4.78
C ALA A 113 11.74 -2.29 5.10
N THR A 114 11.18 -1.27 5.70
CA THR A 114 9.75 -1.20 5.98
C THR A 114 9.22 0.16 5.58
N ALA A 115 7.95 0.20 5.25
CA ALA A 115 7.23 1.42 5.00
C ALA A 115 5.97 1.40 5.84
N THR A 116 5.69 2.49 6.54
CA THR A 116 4.49 2.60 7.35
C THR A 116 3.69 3.76 6.80
N PHE A 117 2.45 3.48 6.40
CA PHE A 117 1.59 4.52 5.90
C PHE A 117 1.11 5.34 7.08
N GLY A 118 1.06 6.60 6.90
CA GLY A 118 0.55 7.47 7.90
C GLY A 118 -0.88 7.15 8.11
N ARG A 119 -1.53 7.64 9.13
CA ARG A 119 -2.71 7.39 9.45
C ARG A 119 -3.54 7.73 8.50
N ALA A 120 -4.03 7.00 8.10
CA ALA A 120 -4.76 7.15 7.13
C ALA A 120 -5.86 7.88 7.42
N LEU A 121 -6.24 7.96 7.92
CA LEU A 121 -7.19 8.54 8.02
C LEU A 121 -8.17 8.17 8.28
N PRO A 122 -8.74 8.24 8.57
CA PRO A 122 -9.83 7.77 9.18
C PRO A 122 -10.73 7.52 8.39
#